data_c088d5da57e361cdd8c6d9f2038babff
#
_entry.id   c088d5da57e361cdd8c6d9f2038babff
#
_cell.length_a   1.000
_cell.length_b   1.000
_cell.length_c   1.000
_cell.angle_alpha   90.00
_cell.angle_beta   90.00
_cell.angle_gamma   90.00
#
_symmetry.space_group_name_H-M   'P 1'
#
loop_
_entity.id
_entity.type
_entity.pdbx_description
1 polymer ?
#
loop_
_entity_poly.entity_id
_entity_poly.type
_entity_poly.pdbx_seq_one_letter_code
_entity_poly.pdbx_strand_id
1 'polypeptide(L)'
;MELLTKASFSPDPNQRELDNLKVAYQAACEAVVLLENDGTLPFQTKKIALYGAGAIKTIKGGTGSGEVNERHSVTVLEGLRNRGFEISSQKWLDDYETGFDAAVTADKKEKRKRLNLLKLEDIMQMLFDNFRLPAGRPITEDDFDTSNTDSCIYVLSRQAGEGGDRKAEPGDLYLTEEEETAIRFCADHYEHFVLVINCGSAIDMSFKDRIPGINAIVYICQLGTEGGNTLADIISGAVTPSGKLSDTWAKQYADIPFASEYSYLNGDLEDEFRCHNVIYRGAAVAEGPPKQPPQGCGISQHG
;
A
#
# COMPACT_ATOMS: atom_id res chain seq x y z
N MET A 1 31.92 25.23 10.59
CA MET A 1 32.22 23.83 10.20
C MET A 1 31.62 23.61 8.84
N GLU A 2 32.41 23.69 7.79
CA GLU A 2 31.94 23.46 6.41
C GLU A 2 31.67 21.98 6.25
N LEU A 3 30.43 21.61 6.00
CA LEU A 3 30.07 20.24 5.63
C LEU A 3 30.62 20.01 4.21
N LEU A 4 31.76 19.35 4.12
CA LEU A 4 32.34 18.87 2.86
C LEU A 4 31.48 17.72 2.30
N THR A 5 30.32 18.03 1.78
CA THR A 5 29.55 17.06 0.97
C THR A 5 30.14 17.05 -0.43
N LYS A 6 30.57 15.88 -0.90
CA LYS A 6 31.04 15.70 -2.29
C LYS A 6 29.91 15.68 -3.31
N ALA A 7 28.67 15.82 -2.88
CA ALA A 7 27.51 15.86 -3.76
C ALA A 7 27.29 17.28 -4.30
N SER A 8 27.26 17.43 -5.60
CA SER A 8 26.88 18.69 -6.23
C SER A 8 25.38 18.93 -6.05
N PHE A 9 25.01 20.12 -5.58
CA PHE A 9 23.63 20.57 -5.52
C PHE A 9 23.26 21.17 -6.88
N SER A 10 22.33 20.53 -7.60
CA SER A 10 21.82 21.06 -8.88
C SER A 10 20.29 20.96 -8.88
N PRO A 11 19.57 22.00 -9.34
CA PRO A 11 18.12 21.91 -9.55
C PRO A 11 17.75 20.90 -10.65
N ASP A 12 18.64 20.67 -11.61
CA ASP A 12 18.43 19.74 -12.71
C ASP A 12 19.04 18.36 -12.39
N PRO A 13 18.40 17.26 -12.80
CA PRO A 13 18.96 15.93 -12.63
C PRO A 13 20.23 15.78 -13.47
N ASN A 14 21.26 15.19 -12.89
CA ASN A 14 22.46 14.83 -13.62
C ASN A 14 22.31 13.47 -14.32
N GLN A 15 23.25 13.13 -15.21
CA GLN A 15 23.17 11.90 -16.02
C GLN A 15 23.07 10.64 -15.16
N ARG A 16 23.79 10.59 -14.02
CA ARG A 16 23.72 9.44 -13.09
C ARG A 16 22.31 9.27 -12.49
N GLU A 17 21.65 10.38 -12.12
CA GLU A 17 20.26 10.33 -11.61
C GLU A 17 19.32 9.82 -12.69
N LEU A 18 19.44 10.29 -13.93
CA LEU A 18 18.64 9.82 -15.06
C LEU A 18 18.87 8.33 -15.36
N ASP A 19 20.11 7.86 -15.27
CA ASP A 19 20.41 6.45 -15.48
C ASP A 19 19.89 5.58 -14.32
N ASN A 20 19.96 6.06 -13.07
CA ASN A 20 19.39 5.39 -11.91
C ASN A 20 17.85 5.30 -11.99
N LEU A 21 17.16 6.33 -12.52
CA LEU A 21 15.72 6.26 -12.74
C LEU A 21 15.33 5.16 -13.73
N LYS A 22 16.13 4.92 -14.76
CA LYS A 22 15.90 3.79 -15.69
C LYS A 22 16.02 2.44 -14.98
N VAL A 23 17.03 2.30 -14.10
CA VAL A 23 17.20 1.07 -13.30
C VAL A 23 16.05 0.91 -12.31
N ALA A 24 15.65 1.98 -11.65
CA ALA A 24 14.50 1.97 -10.73
C ALA A 24 13.20 1.58 -11.44
N TYR A 25 12.95 2.12 -12.62
CA TYR A 25 11.82 1.73 -13.46
C TYR A 25 11.85 0.25 -13.82
N GLN A 26 13.00 -0.25 -14.30
CA GLN A 26 13.14 -1.67 -14.65
C GLN A 26 12.89 -2.58 -13.45
N ALA A 27 13.48 -2.27 -12.30
CA ALA A 27 13.27 -3.03 -11.06
C ALA A 27 11.78 -2.98 -10.63
N ALA A 28 11.13 -1.83 -10.76
CA ALA A 28 9.71 -1.69 -10.48
C ALA A 28 8.85 -2.57 -11.41
N CYS A 29 9.17 -2.63 -12.71
CA CYS A 29 8.46 -3.50 -13.65
C CYS A 29 8.57 -4.98 -13.28
N GLU A 30 9.72 -5.42 -12.79
CA GLU A 30 9.98 -6.80 -12.37
C GLU A 30 9.33 -7.13 -11.01
N ALA A 31 9.02 -6.12 -10.19
CA ALA A 31 8.45 -6.29 -8.86
C ALA A 31 6.92 -6.42 -8.84
N VAL A 32 6.23 -5.95 -9.87
CA VAL A 32 4.76 -6.00 -9.92
C VAL A 32 4.25 -7.43 -10.03
N VAL A 33 3.29 -7.77 -9.17
CA VAL A 33 2.64 -9.09 -9.15
C VAL A 33 1.21 -8.98 -9.68
N LEU A 34 0.89 -9.73 -10.73
CA LEU A 34 -0.48 -9.93 -11.16
C LEU A 34 -1.07 -11.08 -10.33
N LEU A 35 -1.91 -10.73 -9.36
CA LEU A 35 -2.54 -11.71 -8.46
C LEU A 35 -3.68 -12.44 -9.17
N GLU A 36 -4.50 -11.69 -9.91
CA GLU A 36 -5.66 -12.22 -10.64
C GLU A 36 -5.88 -11.43 -11.93
N ASN A 37 -6.36 -12.11 -12.97
CA ASN A 37 -6.79 -11.50 -14.22
C ASN A 37 -7.68 -12.49 -14.99
N ASP A 38 -8.90 -12.10 -15.24
CA ASP A 38 -9.85 -12.89 -16.05
C ASP A 38 -9.71 -12.66 -17.57
N GLY A 39 -8.75 -11.83 -17.97
CA GLY A 39 -8.52 -11.40 -19.35
C GLY A 39 -8.81 -9.90 -19.55
N THR A 40 -9.23 -9.19 -18.51
CA THR A 40 -9.47 -7.74 -18.55
C THR A 40 -8.19 -6.94 -18.84
N LEU A 41 -7.05 -7.38 -18.30
CA LEU A 41 -5.75 -6.78 -18.62
C LEU A 41 -5.05 -7.53 -19.75
N PRO A 42 -4.38 -6.82 -20.66
CA PRO A 42 -4.24 -5.36 -20.72
C PRO A 42 -5.51 -4.68 -21.23
N PHE A 43 -5.77 -3.45 -20.75
CA PHE A 43 -6.88 -2.67 -21.24
C PHE A 43 -6.78 -2.38 -22.74
N GLN A 44 -7.91 -2.53 -23.42
CA GLN A 44 -8.03 -2.21 -24.86
C GLN A 44 -8.42 -0.74 -25.09
N THR A 45 -8.93 -0.06 -24.06
CA THR A 45 -9.29 1.35 -24.08
C THR A 45 -8.22 2.21 -23.42
N LYS A 46 -8.16 3.48 -23.81
CA LYS A 46 -7.35 4.51 -23.14
C LYS A 46 -8.18 5.45 -22.28
N LYS A 47 -9.51 5.37 -22.34
CA LYS A 47 -10.40 6.14 -21.47
C LYS A 47 -10.83 5.29 -20.30
N ILE A 48 -10.48 5.73 -19.07
CA ILE A 48 -10.74 4.97 -17.85
C ILE A 48 -11.20 5.89 -16.71
N ALA A 49 -12.00 5.36 -15.80
CA ALA A 49 -12.23 5.95 -14.50
C ALA A 49 -11.12 5.51 -13.51
N LEU A 50 -10.67 6.42 -12.67
CA LEU A 50 -9.61 6.18 -11.69
C LEU A 50 -10.05 6.69 -10.32
N TYR A 51 -10.03 5.81 -9.32
CA TYR A 51 -10.47 6.08 -7.96
C TYR A 51 -9.46 5.56 -6.93
N GLY A 52 -9.73 5.87 -5.67
CA GLY A 52 -8.94 5.41 -4.53
C GLY A 52 -7.77 6.32 -4.18
N ALA A 53 -7.41 6.29 -2.91
CA ALA A 53 -6.39 7.17 -2.33
C ALA A 53 -5.05 7.11 -3.07
N GLY A 54 -4.63 5.91 -3.44
CA GLY A 54 -3.35 5.67 -4.11
C GLY A 54 -3.26 6.21 -5.54
N ALA A 55 -4.38 6.61 -6.13
CA ALA A 55 -4.37 7.25 -7.45
C ALA A 55 -3.55 8.53 -7.45
N ILE A 56 -3.71 9.36 -6.42
CA ILE A 56 -3.03 10.65 -6.26
C ILE A 56 -1.94 10.58 -5.18
N LYS A 57 -2.16 9.79 -4.13
CA LYS A 57 -1.24 9.62 -3.01
C LYS A 57 -0.59 8.23 -3.07
N THR A 58 0.07 7.96 -4.20
CA THR A 58 0.76 6.69 -4.44
C THR A 58 1.89 6.50 -3.43
N ILE A 59 1.86 5.38 -2.71
CA ILE A 59 2.87 5.04 -1.71
C ILE A 59 4.11 4.49 -2.42
N LYS A 60 5.19 5.25 -2.40
CA LYS A 60 6.46 4.91 -3.04
C LYS A 60 7.38 4.05 -2.17
N GLY A 61 7.25 4.17 -0.84
CA GLY A 61 8.11 3.52 0.14
C GLY A 61 7.57 3.70 1.55
N GLY A 62 8.24 3.10 2.54
CA GLY A 62 7.90 3.28 3.93
C GLY A 62 8.26 4.67 4.48
N THR A 63 7.63 5.07 5.59
CA THR A 63 7.99 6.25 6.35
C THR A 63 9.15 5.96 7.32
N GLY A 64 9.69 7.01 7.96
CA GLY A 64 10.82 6.89 8.87
C GLY A 64 12.16 6.94 8.14
N SER A 65 13.11 6.09 8.52
CA SER A 65 14.45 6.06 7.90
C SER A 65 14.45 5.60 6.44
N GLY A 66 13.39 4.95 6.00
CA GLY A 66 13.18 4.58 4.58
C GLY A 66 12.67 5.73 3.70
N GLU A 67 12.26 6.85 4.30
CA GLU A 67 11.75 8.01 3.57
C GLU A 67 12.90 8.82 2.98
N VAL A 68 12.99 8.83 1.67
CA VAL A 68 14.02 9.57 0.93
C VAL A 68 13.44 10.84 0.31
N ASN A 69 14.27 11.90 0.25
CA ASN A 69 13.95 13.15 -0.42
C ASN A 69 14.31 13.03 -1.92
N GLU A 70 13.38 12.53 -2.69
CA GLU A 70 13.50 12.49 -4.15
C GLU A 70 13.10 13.82 -4.77
N ARG A 71 13.51 14.05 -6.02
CA ARG A 71 13.09 15.22 -6.78
C ARG A 71 11.62 15.17 -7.16
N HIS A 72 11.18 13.97 -7.55
CA HIS A 72 9.82 13.70 -8.00
C HIS A 72 9.52 12.20 -7.85
N SER A 73 8.28 11.88 -7.53
CA SER A 73 7.74 10.54 -7.56
C SER A 73 6.49 10.53 -8.42
N VAL A 74 6.47 9.68 -9.43
CA VAL A 74 5.35 9.59 -10.38
C VAL A 74 4.20 8.85 -9.71
N THR A 75 3.08 9.55 -9.52
CA THR A 75 1.84 8.96 -9.01
C THR A 75 1.18 8.07 -10.06
N VAL A 76 0.24 7.22 -9.63
CA VAL A 76 -0.54 6.40 -10.57
C VAL A 76 -1.27 7.28 -11.59
N LEU A 77 -1.88 8.37 -11.14
CA LEU A 77 -2.55 9.34 -12.01
C LEU A 77 -1.60 9.91 -13.07
N GLU A 78 -0.41 10.36 -12.65
CA GLU A 78 0.59 10.91 -13.57
C GLU A 78 1.10 9.84 -14.54
N GLY A 79 1.41 8.65 -14.05
CA GLY A 79 1.91 7.55 -14.89
C GLY A 79 0.91 7.16 -15.98
N LEU A 80 -0.38 7.05 -15.64
CA LEU A 80 -1.44 6.77 -16.62
C LEU A 80 -1.53 7.88 -17.67
N ARG A 81 -1.48 9.14 -17.24
CA ARG A 81 -1.46 10.29 -18.18
C ARG A 81 -0.22 10.30 -19.06
N ASN A 82 0.96 9.99 -18.51
CA ASN A 82 2.21 9.89 -19.26
C ASN A 82 2.15 8.84 -20.40
N ARG A 83 1.28 7.80 -20.22
CA ARG A 83 1.03 6.76 -21.22
C ARG A 83 -0.20 7.00 -22.07
N GLY A 84 -0.75 8.23 -22.02
CA GLY A 84 -1.84 8.68 -22.88
C GLY A 84 -3.21 8.15 -22.47
N PHE A 85 -3.41 7.74 -21.21
CA PHE A 85 -4.74 7.45 -20.71
C PHE A 85 -5.51 8.76 -20.44
N GLU A 86 -6.76 8.77 -20.87
CA GLU A 86 -7.75 9.78 -20.52
C GLU A 86 -8.44 9.39 -19.22
N ILE A 87 -8.28 10.20 -18.18
CA ILE A 87 -8.90 9.97 -16.88
C ILE A 87 -10.23 10.69 -16.81
N SER A 88 -11.31 9.93 -16.84
CA SER A 88 -12.67 10.46 -16.94
C SER A 88 -13.31 10.82 -15.59
N SER A 89 -12.73 10.39 -14.48
CA SER A 89 -13.20 10.66 -13.09
C SER A 89 -12.50 11.85 -12.43
N GLN A 90 -12.10 12.86 -13.21
CA GLN A 90 -11.30 14.00 -12.71
C GLN A 90 -11.96 14.72 -11.54
N LYS A 91 -13.27 14.91 -11.58
CA LYS A 91 -14.02 15.56 -10.48
C LYS A 91 -13.85 14.83 -9.14
N TRP A 92 -13.92 13.48 -9.15
CA TRP A 92 -13.73 12.70 -7.94
C TRP A 92 -12.31 12.87 -7.38
N LEU A 93 -11.31 12.90 -8.26
CA LEU A 93 -9.90 13.09 -7.87
C LEU A 93 -9.65 14.47 -7.28
N ASP A 94 -10.25 15.53 -7.85
CA ASP A 94 -10.15 16.89 -7.35
C ASP A 94 -10.83 17.04 -5.97
N ASP A 95 -12.00 16.42 -5.81
CA ASP A 95 -12.71 16.36 -4.53
C ASP A 95 -11.89 15.59 -3.48
N TYR A 96 -11.23 14.49 -3.88
CA TYR A 96 -10.34 13.74 -3.00
C TYR A 96 -9.16 14.59 -2.53
N GLU A 97 -8.49 15.30 -3.43
CA GLU A 97 -7.34 16.14 -3.09
C GLU A 97 -7.70 17.25 -2.11
N THR A 98 -8.84 17.90 -2.35
CA THR A 98 -9.39 18.91 -1.42
C THR A 98 -9.70 18.32 -0.05
N GLY A 99 -10.33 17.15 0.00
CA GLY A 99 -10.65 16.42 1.23
C GLY A 99 -9.40 15.95 1.98
N PHE A 100 -8.38 15.52 1.26
CA PHE A 100 -7.11 15.08 1.82
C PHE A 100 -6.40 16.21 2.58
N ASP A 101 -6.30 17.40 2.02
CA ASP A 101 -5.67 18.53 2.68
C ASP A 101 -6.39 18.92 3.98
N ALA A 102 -7.73 18.84 3.97
CA ALA A 102 -8.52 19.04 5.17
C ALA A 102 -8.25 17.95 6.23
N ALA A 103 -8.18 16.69 5.82
CA ALA A 103 -7.90 15.57 6.71
C ALA A 103 -6.50 15.65 7.33
N VAL A 104 -5.47 16.00 6.57
CA VAL A 104 -4.10 16.23 7.06
C VAL A 104 -4.07 17.36 8.09
N THR A 105 -4.82 18.43 7.83
CA THR A 105 -4.90 19.56 8.75
C THR A 105 -5.59 19.17 10.06
N ALA A 106 -6.66 18.38 9.98
CA ALA A 106 -7.39 17.87 11.12
C ALA A 106 -6.53 16.91 11.98
N ASP A 107 -5.82 15.98 11.35
CA ASP A 107 -4.90 15.04 12.00
C ASP A 107 -3.78 15.78 12.76
N LYS A 108 -3.12 16.74 12.11
CA LYS A 108 -2.10 17.58 12.76
C LYS A 108 -2.64 18.33 13.98
N LYS A 109 -3.87 18.84 13.89
CA LYS A 109 -4.52 19.55 15.00
C LYS A 109 -4.83 18.57 16.14
N GLU A 110 -5.29 17.38 15.85
CA GLU A 110 -5.60 16.35 16.83
C GLU A 110 -4.34 15.84 17.53
N LYS A 111 -3.28 15.54 16.77
CA LYS A 111 -1.97 15.14 17.31
C LYS A 111 -1.40 16.21 18.25
N ARG A 112 -1.52 17.51 17.89
CA ARG A 112 -1.09 18.60 18.75
C ARG A 112 -1.86 18.69 20.07
N LYS A 113 -3.15 18.33 20.09
CA LYS A 113 -3.95 18.32 21.32
C LYS A 113 -3.56 17.18 22.27
N ARG A 114 -3.20 16.03 21.72
CA ARG A 114 -2.79 14.84 22.49
C ARG A 114 -1.35 14.95 23.00
N LEU A 115 -0.50 15.73 22.33
CA LEU A 115 0.91 15.84 22.64
C LEU A 115 1.16 16.47 24.02
N ASN A 116 1.69 15.68 24.94
CA ASN A 116 2.26 16.18 26.17
C ASN A 116 3.80 16.15 26.09
N LEU A 117 4.40 17.31 25.84
CA LEU A 117 5.85 17.46 25.68
C LEU A 117 6.68 17.03 26.91
N LEU A 118 6.01 16.76 28.05
CA LEU A 118 6.66 16.25 29.25
C LEU A 118 6.70 14.73 29.30
N LYS A 119 6.01 14.05 28.34
CA LYS A 119 5.98 12.60 28.25
C LYS A 119 6.73 12.15 26.98
N LEU A 120 7.83 11.47 27.15
CA LEU A 120 8.62 10.94 26.04
C LEU A 120 7.82 9.95 25.18
N GLU A 121 6.93 9.17 25.81
CA GLU A 121 6.04 8.22 25.14
C GLU A 121 5.11 8.92 24.13
N ASP A 122 4.49 10.05 24.51
CA ASP A 122 3.60 10.80 23.61
C ASP A 122 4.37 11.38 22.41
N ILE A 123 5.62 11.80 22.64
CA ILE A 123 6.51 12.30 21.57
C ILE A 123 6.89 11.16 20.62
N MET A 124 7.30 10.01 21.16
CA MET A 124 7.66 8.84 20.37
C MET A 124 6.44 8.34 19.58
N GLN A 125 5.29 8.21 20.21
CA GLN A 125 4.05 7.81 19.53
C GLN A 125 3.69 8.75 18.39
N MET A 126 3.83 10.07 18.58
CA MET A 126 3.58 11.04 17.51
C MET A 126 4.55 10.90 16.34
N LEU A 127 5.81 10.56 16.60
CA LEU A 127 6.84 10.38 15.56
C LEU A 127 6.58 9.13 14.71
N PHE A 128 6.00 8.08 15.31
CA PHE A 128 5.75 6.80 14.63
C PHE A 128 4.27 6.60 14.24
N ASP A 129 3.39 7.56 14.57
CA ASP A 129 1.98 7.48 14.19
C ASP A 129 1.79 7.90 12.73
N ASN A 130 1.66 6.91 11.85
CA ASN A 130 1.46 7.12 10.43
C ASN A 130 0.07 7.72 10.15
N PHE A 131 0.03 8.74 9.31
CA PHE A 131 -1.23 9.27 8.80
C PHE A 131 -1.88 8.25 7.86
N ARG A 132 -3.12 7.87 8.18
CA ARG A 132 -3.90 7.00 7.31
C ARG A 132 -4.56 7.79 6.20
N LEU A 133 -4.39 7.32 4.98
CA LEU A 133 -5.04 7.93 3.83
C LEU A 133 -6.56 7.75 3.94
N PRO A 134 -7.36 8.83 3.87
CA PRO A 134 -8.81 8.70 3.85
C PRO A 134 -9.28 8.00 2.58
N ALA A 135 -10.37 7.26 2.64
CA ALA A 135 -10.96 6.58 1.47
C ALA A 135 -11.50 7.56 0.41
N GLY A 136 -11.75 8.81 0.81
CA GLY A 136 -12.41 9.81 -0.03
C GLY A 136 -13.93 9.80 0.14
N ARG A 137 -14.61 10.65 -0.63
CA ARG A 137 -16.08 10.63 -0.67
C ARG A 137 -16.59 9.38 -1.40
N PRO A 138 -17.83 8.97 -1.15
CA PRO A 138 -18.45 7.89 -1.93
C PRO A 138 -18.39 8.17 -3.44
N ILE A 139 -18.21 7.12 -4.23
CA ILE A 139 -18.42 7.15 -5.67
C ILE A 139 -19.93 7.08 -5.91
N THR A 140 -20.46 7.90 -6.80
CA THR A 140 -21.90 8.05 -7.05
C THR A 140 -22.26 7.65 -8.47
N GLU A 141 -23.55 7.43 -8.72
CA GLU A 141 -24.09 7.22 -10.08
C GLU A 141 -23.69 8.36 -11.04
N ASP A 142 -23.69 9.63 -10.55
CA ASP A 142 -23.23 10.78 -11.34
C ASP A 142 -21.76 10.67 -11.76
N ASP A 143 -20.90 10.14 -10.88
CA ASP A 143 -19.48 9.87 -11.21
C ASP A 143 -19.35 8.78 -12.28
N PHE A 144 -20.18 7.73 -12.20
CA PHE A 144 -20.21 6.66 -13.19
C PHE A 144 -20.73 7.17 -14.54
N ASP A 145 -21.90 7.80 -14.56
CA ASP A 145 -22.53 8.32 -15.77
C ASP A 145 -21.64 9.32 -16.50
N THR A 146 -21.03 10.25 -15.77
CA THR A 146 -20.13 11.25 -16.33
C THR A 146 -18.80 10.66 -16.79
N SER A 147 -18.35 9.55 -16.20
CA SER A 147 -17.12 8.87 -16.64
C SER A 147 -17.22 8.37 -18.07
N ASN A 148 -18.41 7.96 -18.50
CA ASN A 148 -18.69 7.47 -19.84
C ASN A 148 -17.61 6.51 -20.36
N THR A 149 -17.30 5.49 -19.54
CA THR A 149 -16.40 4.38 -19.81
C THR A 149 -16.85 3.13 -19.06
N ASP A 150 -16.50 1.98 -19.57
CA ASP A 150 -16.74 0.67 -18.96
C ASP A 150 -15.56 0.16 -18.13
N SER A 151 -14.46 0.92 -18.12
CA SER A 151 -13.20 0.49 -17.56
C SER A 151 -12.77 1.38 -16.38
N CYS A 152 -12.41 0.73 -15.27
CA CYS A 152 -12.12 1.40 -14.01
C CYS A 152 -10.88 0.82 -13.32
N ILE A 153 -10.14 1.67 -12.64
CA ILE A 153 -9.08 1.30 -11.69
C ILE A 153 -9.41 1.90 -10.33
N TYR A 154 -9.37 1.10 -9.28
CA TYR A 154 -9.35 1.57 -7.89
C TYR A 154 -8.00 1.28 -7.26
N VAL A 155 -7.32 2.29 -6.70
CA VAL A 155 -6.00 2.13 -6.08
C VAL A 155 -6.14 2.17 -4.56
N LEU A 156 -6.11 0.99 -3.96
CA LEU A 156 -6.10 0.81 -2.52
C LEU A 156 -4.68 0.97 -1.99
N SER A 157 -4.46 1.89 -1.05
CA SER A 157 -3.13 2.16 -0.54
C SER A 157 -3.03 2.03 0.97
N ARG A 158 -1.89 1.53 1.45
CA ARG A 158 -1.55 1.45 2.86
C ARG A 158 -0.15 1.98 3.08
N GLN A 159 -0.04 3.01 3.91
CA GLN A 159 1.25 3.51 4.37
C GLN A 159 1.76 2.59 5.48
N ALA A 160 2.97 2.09 5.32
CA ALA A 160 3.71 1.43 6.38
C ALA A 160 4.92 2.29 6.76
N GLY A 161 5.33 2.23 8.02
CA GLY A 161 6.46 3.01 8.53
C GLY A 161 7.31 2.21 9.50
N GLU A 162 8.50 2.72 9.77
CA GLU A 162 9.37 2.20 10.80
C GLU A 162 8.75 2.41 12.19
N GLY A 163 8.91 1.44 13.08
CA GLY A 163 8.45 1.51 14.47
C GLY A 163 6.96 1.22 14.70
N GLY A 164 6.22 0.85 13.68
CA GLY A 164 4.80 0.49 13.79
C GLY A 164 4.45 -0.77 13.01
N ASP A 165 4.07 -1.84 13.71
CA ASP A 165 3.58 -3.05 13.08
C ASP A 165 2.18 -2.86 12.50
N ARG A 166 1.84 -3.70 11.53
CA ARG A 166 0.50 -3.74 10.93
C ARG A 166 -0.50 -4.25 11.97
N LYS A 167 -1.70 -3.66 11.96
CA LYS A 167 -2.77 -3.99 12.91
C LYS A 167 -3.92 -4.67 12.20
N ALA A 168 -4.51 -5.69 12.85
CA ALA A 168 -5.69 -6.39 12.36
C ALA A 168 -6.94 -5.54 12.58
N GLU A 169 -7.01 -4.37 11.93
CA GLU A 169 -8.11 -3.41 12.03
C GLU A 169 -8.44 -2.77 10.68
N PRO A 170 -9.65 -2.19 10.51
CA PRO A 170 -10.03 -1.45 9.32
C PRO A 170 -9.09 -0.29 9.02
N GLY A 171 -8.74 -0.12 7.74
CA GLY A 171 -7.81 0.92 7.28
C GLY A 171 -6.35 0.54 7.41
N ASP A 172 -6.06 -0.64 7.95
CA ASP A 172 -4.73 -1.25 7.94
C ASP A 172 -4.80 -2.63 7.26
N LEU A 173 -4.90 -3.74 8.00
CA LEU A 173 -4.98 -5.07 7.41
C LEU A 173 -6.31 -5.28 6.68
N TYR A 174 -7.42 -4.77 7.25
CA TYR A 174 -8.75 -4.86 6.65
C TYR A 174 -9.13 -3.60 5.87
N LEU A 175 -10.08 -3.75 4.94
CA LEU A 175 -10.74 -2.60 4.31
C LEU A 175 -11.55 -1.82 5.35
N THR A 176 -11.64 -0.48 5.17
CA THR A 176 -12.67 0.29 5.85
C THR A 176 -14.03 0.06 5.18
N GLU A 177 -15.12 0.45 5.85
CA GLU A 177 -16.46 0.37 5.27
C GLU A 177 -16.58 1.22 4.01
N GLU A 178 -15.95 2.40 4.00
CA GLU A 178 -15.95 3.30 2.86
C GLU A 178 -15.17 2.71 1.67
N GLU A 179 -14.02 2.08 1.93
CA GLU A 179 -13.24 1.40 0.88
C GLU A 179 -14.00 0.21 0.32
N GLU A 180 -14.60 -0.62 1.18
CA GLU A 180 -15.41 -1.76 0.72
C GLU A 180 -16.60 -1.29 -0.11
N THR A 181 -17.27 -0.21 0.31
CA THR A 181 -18.37 0.40 -0.45
C THR A 181 -17.90 0.91 -1.81
N ALA A 182 -16.77 1.62 -1.87
CA ALA A 182 -16.24 2.14 -3.12
C ALA A 182 -15.79 1.03 -4.08
N ILE A 183 -15.08 0.00 -3.58
CA ILE A 183 -14.66 -1.15 -4.37
C ILE A 183 -15.88 -1.92 -4.91
N ARG A 184 -16.90 -2.14 -4.07
CA ARG A 184 -18.16 -2.77 -4.47
C ARG A 184 -18.87 -1.95 -5.56
N PHE A 185 -18.96 -0.63 -5.39
CA PHE A 185 -19.52 0.24 -6.44
C PHE A 185 -18.79 0.06 -7.77
N CYS A 186 -17.45 0.06 -7.76
CA CYS A 186 -16.69 -0.18 -8.99
C CYS A 186 -16.97 -1.56 -9.59
N ALA A 187 -17.05 -2.61 -8.76
CA ALA A 187 -17.32 -3.97 -9.21
C ALA A 187 -18.73 -4.15 -9.79
N ASP A 188 -19.70 -3.40 -9.28
CA ASP A 188 -21.10 -3.51 -9.70
C ASP A 188 -21.40 -2.69 -10.98
N HIS A 189 -20.61 -1.64 -11.29
CA HIS A 189 -20.91 -0.68 -12.36
C HIS A 189 -19.96 -0.76 -13.55
N TYR A 190 -18.72 -1.19 -13.39
CA TYR A 190 -17.74 -1.24 -14.48
C TYR A 190 -17.53 -2.68 -14.96
N GLU A 191 -17.62 -2.89 -16.28
CA GLU A 191 -17.41 -4.20 -16.91
C GLU A 191 -15.96 -4.69 -16.77
N HIS A 192 -15.01 -3.75 -16.75
CA HIS A 192 -13.58 -4.00 -16.66
C HIS A 192 -12.99 -3.28 -15.43
N PHE A 193 -13.09 -3.93 -14.30
CA PHE A 193 -12.61 -3.36 -13.02
C PHE A 193 -11.29 -3.99 -12.58
N VAL A 194 -10.29 -3.14 -12.37
CA VAL A 194 -8.97 -3.50 -11.84
C VAL A 194 -8.78 -2.92 -10.45
N LEU A 195 -8.56 -3.79 -9.46
CA LEU A 195 -8.13 -3.39 -8.13
C LEU A 195 -6.61 -3.39 -8.06
N VAL A 196 -6.03 -2.23 -7.78
CA VAL A 196 -4.58 -2.09 -7.54
C VAL A 196 -4.32 -2.01 -6.05
N ILE A 197 -3.43 -2.86 -5.54
CA ILE A 197 -3.00 -2.88 -4.14
C ILE A 197 -1.61 -2.27 -4.04
N ASN A 198 -1.55 -1.04 -3.51
CA ASN A 198 -0.32 -0.30 -3.25
C ASN A 198 -0.01 -0.32 -1.74
N CYS A 199 0.68 -1.34 -1.32
CA CYS A 199 0.96 -1.63 0.09
C CYS A 199 2.27 -2.40 0.23
N GLY A 200 3.06 -2.11 1.26
CA GLY A 200 4.35 -2.78 1.50
C GLY A 200 4.24 -4.23 2.00
N SER A 201 3.05 -4.71 2.32
CA SER A 201 2.81 -6.07 2.81
C SER A 201 1.40 -6.57 2.44
N ALA A 202 1.08 -7.81 2.81
CA ALA A 202 -0.24 -8.40 2.57
C ALA A 202 -1.38 -7.58 3.21
N ILE A 203 -2.57 -7.69 2.65
CA ILE A 203 -3.84 -7.28 3.23
C ILE A 203 -4.76 -8.50 3.36
N ASP A 204 -5.77 -8.39 4.20
CA ASP A 204 -6.80 -9.43 4.28
C ASP A 204 -7.62 -9.44 3.00
N MET A 205 -7.66 -10.61 2.33
CA MET A 205 -8.31 -10.78 1.03
C MET A 205 -9.74 -11.31 1.13
N SER A 206 -10.30 -11.45 2.35
CA SER A 206 -11.64 -11.99 2.57
C SER A 206 -12.76 -11.16 1.93
N PHE A 207 -12.49 -9.88 1.62
CA PHE A 207 -13.44 -9.01 0.90
C PHE A 207 -13.81 -9.58 -0.48
N LYS A 208 -12.94 -10.36 -1.11
CA LYS A 208 -13.21 -10.97 -2.44
C LYS A 208 -14.46 -11.85 -2.44
N ASP A 209 -14.72 -12.58 -1.35
CA ASP A 209 -15.90 -13.42 -1.25
C ASP A 209 -17.19 -12.59 -1.17
N ARG A 210 -17.07 -11.34 -0.70
CA ARG A 210 -18.20 -10.42 -0.53
C ARG A 210 -18.37 -9.46 -1.70
N ILE A 211 -17.35 -9.30 -2.53
CA ILE A 211 -17.33 -8.39 -3.69
C ILE A 211 -16.95 -9.20 -4.94
N PRO A 212 -17.91 -9.88 -5.58
CA PRO A 212 -17.69 -10.43 -6.92
C PRO A 212 -17.56 -9.29 -7.93
N GLY A 213 -16.99 -9.55 -9.11
CA GLY A 213 -16.88 -8.54 -10.18
C GLY A 213 -15.55 -7.77 -10.19
N ILE A 214 -14.60 -8.12 -9.35
CA ILE A 214 -13.21 -7.64 -9.50
C ILE A 214 -12.55 -8.50 -10.58
N ASN A 215 -12.28 -7.91 -11.76
CA ASN A 215 -11.79 -8.64 -12.92
C ASN A 215 -10.27 -8.90 -12.90
N ALA A 216 -9.51 -7.96 -12.32
CA ALA A 216 -8.09 -8.15 -12.11
C ALA A 216 -7.62 -7.53 -10.81
N ILE A 217 -6.60 -8.14 -10.19
CA ILE A 217 -5.94 -7.62 -8.99
C ILE A 217 -4.44 -7.54 -9.26
N VAL A 218 -3.92 -6.32 -9.15
CA VAL A 218 -2.49 -6.01 -9.36
C VAL A 218 -1.88 -5.52 -8.06
N TYR A 219 -0.86 -6.20 -7.58
CA TYR A 219 -0.10 -5.79 -6.41
C TYR A 219 1.15 -5.05 -6.85
N ILE A 220 1.24 -3.78 -6.51
CA ILE A 220 2.35 -2.90 -6.88
C ILE A 220 3.28 -2.58 -5.71
N CYS A 221 3.15 -3.28 -4.60
CA CYS A 221 3.95 -3.03 -3.38
C CYS A 221 4.27 -1.54 -3.16
N GLN A 222 5.54 -1.19 -3.00
CA GLN A 222 6.07 0.18 -2.88
C GLN A 222 7.20 0.33 -3.92
N LEU A 223 6.85 0.78 -5.12
CA LEU A 223 7.70 0.70 -6.32
C LEU A 223 8.67 1.88 -6.48
N GLY A 224 8.86 2.71 -5.45
CA GLY A 224 9.74 3.86 -5.54
C GLY A 224 9.19 4.96 -6.45
N THR A 225 10.10 5.73 -7.06
CA THR A 225 9.76 6.97 -7.78
C THR A 225 9.09 6.74 -9.13
N GLU A 226 9.23 5.56 -9.73
CA GLU A 226 8.70 5.23 -11.06
C GLU A 226 7.43 4.38 -11.02
N GLY A 227 6.83 4.20 -9.84
CA GLY A 227 5.70 3.29 -9.64
C GLY A 227 4.49 3.58 -10.53
N GLY A 228 4.16 4.85 -10.74
CA GLY A 228 3.04 5.24 -11.60
C GLY A 228 3.29 4.91 -13.08
N ASN A 229 4.48 5.18 -13.60
CA ASN A 229 4.85 4.84 -14.98
C ASN A 229 4.83 3.32 -15.18
N THR A 230 5.38 2.57 -14.22
CA THR A 230 5.41 1.12 -14.21
C THR A 230 4.00 0.52 -14.29
N LEU A 231 3.09 0.97 -13.41
CA LEU A 231 1.71 0.49 -13.43
C LEU A 231 1.03 0.78 -14.76
N ALA A 232 1.22 2.00 -15.30
CA ALA A 232 0.60 2.39 -16.56
C ALA A 232 1.08 1.52 -17.75
N ASP A 233 2.36 1.12 -17.75
CA ASP A 233 2.90 0.22 -18.78
C ASP A 233 2.33 -1.20 -18.65
N ILE A 234 2.10 -1.67 -17.43
CA ILE A 234 1.45 -2.98 -17.19
C ILE A 234 -0.03 -2.94 -17.60
N ILE A 235 -0.77 -1.91 -17.19
CA ILE A 235 -2.18 -1.73 -17.56
C ILE A 235 -2.35 -1.67 -19.09
N SER A 236 -1.42 -1.04 -19.79
CA SER A 236 -1.46 -0.94 -21.25
C SER A 236 -0.90 -2.18 -21.98
N GLY A 237 -0.30 -3.12 -21.27
CA GLY A 237 0.35 -4.29 -21.87
C GLY A 237 1.73 -4.03 -22.50
N ALA A 238 2.29 -2.81 -22.31
CA ALA A 238 3.65 -2.51 -22.75
C ALA A 238 4.71 -3.33 -21.98
N VAL A 239 4.39 -3.69 -20.73
CA VAL A 239 5.20 -4.54 -19.87
C VAL A 239 4.35 -5.68 -19.31
N THR A 240 4.87 -6.89 -19.33
CA THR A 240 4.26 -8.05 -18.70
C THR A 240 4.74 -8.12 -17.24
N PRO A 241 3.85 -8.13 -16.23
CA PRO A 241 4.25 -8.27 -14.84
C PRO A 241 4.89 -9.64 -14.60
N SER A 242 6.06 -9.65 -13.96
CA SER A 242 6.83 -10.89 -13.72
C SER A 242 7.11 -11.17 -12.26
N GLY A 243 6.78 -10.23 -11.36
CA GLY A 243 6.95 -10.36 -9.92
C GLY A 243 6.24 -11.58 -9.34
N LYS A 244 6.75 -12.05 -8.22
CA LYS A 244 6.16 -13.13 -7.43
C LYS A 244 6.06 -12.68 -5.98
N LEU A 245 5.03 -13.15 -5.30
CA LEU A 245 4.94 -12.96 -3.85
C LEU A 245 6.11 -13.65 -3.15
N SER A 246 6.67 -13.00 -2.15
CA SER A 246 7.74 -13.55 -1.30
C SER A 246 7.23 -14.63 -0.34
N ASP A 247 5.93 -14.60 -0.07
CA ASP A 247 5.24 -15.48 0.86
C ASP A 247 3.82 -15.79 0.37
N THR A 248 3.15 -16.73 1.02
CA THR A 248 1.75 -17.04 0.73
C THR A 248 0.84 -16.06 1.45
N TRP A 249 0.02 -15.33 0.72
CA TRP A 249 -1.03 -14.51 1.30
C TRP A 249 -2.19 -15.39 1.74
N ALA A 250 -2.50 -15.32 3.02
CA ALA A 250 -3.70 -15.96 3.56
C ALA A 250 -4.95 -15.27 3.00
N LYS A 251 -6.00 -16.04 2.76
CA LYS A 251 -7.28 -15.51 2.30
C LYS A 251 -7.88 -14.54 3.32
N GLN A 252 -7.79 -14.90 4.58
CA GLN A 252 -8.18 -14.06 5.71
C GLN A 252 -7.13 -14.15 6.82
N TYR A 253 -7.02 -13.09 7.61
CA TYR A 253 -6.02 -13.00 8.68
C TYR A 253 -6.16 -14.17 9.67
N ALA A 254 -7.38 -14.61 9.97
CA ALA A 254 -7.64 -15.72 10.87
C ALA A 254 -7.10 -17.08 10.39
N ASP A 255 -6.79 -17.23 9.10
CA ASP A 255 -6.19 -18.45 8.53
C ASP A 255 -4.68 -18.53 8.80
N ILE A 256 -4.07 -17.42 9.24
CA ILE A 256 -2.65 -17.39 9.60
C ILE A 256 -2.51 -18.12 10.95
N PRO A 257 -1.68 -19.19 11.00
CA PRO A 257 -1.42 -19.85 12.25
C PRO A 257 -0.90 -18.86 13.30
N PHE A 258 -1.49 -18.90 14.50
CA PHE A 258 -1.12 -18.02 15.61
C PHE A 258 -1.38 -16.51 15.41
N ALA A 259 -2.27 -16.14 14.49
CA ALA A 259 -2.64 -14.73 14.26
C ALA A 259 -3.10 -14.02 15.56
N SER A 260 -3.81 -14.74 16.44
CA SER A 260 -4.25 -14.23 17.75
C SER A 260 -3.13 -14.08 18.78
N GLU A 261 -1.96 -14.64 18.51
CA GLU A 261 -0.78 -14.62 19.39
C GLU A 261 0.26 -13.61 18.92
N TYR A 262 -0.07 -12.77 17.93
CA TYR A 262 0.86 -11.76 17.45
C TYR A 262 1.06 -10.66 18.49
N SER A 263 2.29 -10.52 18.96
CA SER A 263 2.65 -9.80 20.19
C SER A 263 2.30 -8.34 20.20
N TYR A 264 2.49 -7.65 19.09
CA TYR A 264 2.26 -6.21 19.04
C TYR A 264 0.81 -5.82 19.31
N LEU A 265 -0.14 -6.64 18.88
CA LEU A 265 -1.56 -6.41 19.13
C LEU A 265 -1.95 -6.64 20.59
N ASN A 266 -1.19 -7.45 21.30
CA ASN A 266 -1.44 -7.79 22.70
C ASN A 266 -0.78 -6.78 23.67
N GLY A 267 0.23 -6.05 23.22
CA GLY A 267 0.77 -4.88 23.92
C GLY A 267 1.61 -5.16 25.16
N ASP A 268 2.09 -6.37 25.36
CA ASP A 268 3.01 -6.68 26.44
C ASP A 268 4.37 -7.21 25.95
N LEU A 269 5.42 -6.95 26.71
CA LEU A 269 6.78 -7.36 26.39
C LEU A 269 6.98 -8.89 26.47
N GLU A 270 6.10 -9.61 27.11
CA GLU A 270 6.17 -11.07 27.22
C GLU A 270 5.83 -11.71 25.88
N ASP A 271 5.05 -11.04 25.04
CA ASP A 271 4.64 -11.52 23.74
C ASP A 271 5.75 -11.47 22.68
N GLU A 272 6.77 -10.64 22.83
CA GLU A 272 7.96 -10.67 21.96
C GLU A 272 8.62 -12.04 21.93
N PHE A 273 8.61 -12.76 23.05
CA PHE A 273 9.11 -14.14 23.10
C PHE A 273 8.19 -15.12 22.37
N ARG A 274 6.89 -14.85 22.32
CA ARG A 274 5.93 -15.67 21.59
C ARG A 274 6.06 -15.50 20.09
N CYS A 275 6.34 -14.29 19.59
CA CYS A 275 6.61 -14.04 18.18
C CYS A 275 7.75 -14.89 17.63
N HIS A 276 8.84 -15.03 18.36
CA HIS A 276 9.94 -15.90 17.96
C HIS A 276 9.48 -17.37 17.84
N ASN A 277 8.66 -17.83 18.76
CA ASN A 277 8.07 -19.17 18.70
C ASN A 277 7.09 -19.34 17.54
N VAL A 278 6.35 -18.30 17.18
CA VAL A 278 5.41 -18.31 16.04
C VAL A 278 6.14 -18.51 14.72
N ILE A 279 7.24 -17.78 14.48
CA ILE A 279 8.04 -17.94 13.26
C ILE A 279 8.58 -19.37 13.12
N TYR A 280 9.10 -19.95 14.20
CA TYR A 280 9.58 -21.33 14.19
C TYR A 280 8.45 -22.36 14.06
N ARG A 281 7.30 -22.11 14.66
CA ARG A 281 6.13 -23.00 14.53
C ARG A 281 5.49 -22.91 13.16
N GLY A 282 5.47 -21.75 12.52
CA GLY A 282 5.00 -21.56 11.15
C GLY A 282 5.79 -22.42 10.15
N ALA A 283 7.11 -22.50 10.33
CA ALA A 283 7.96 -23.40 9.53
C ALA A 283 7.68 -24.89 9.81
N ALA A 284 7.18 -25.24 11.01
CA ALA A 284 6.87 -26.61 11.42
C ALA A 284 5.43 -27.05 11.10
N VAL A 285 4.54 -26.13 10.75
CA VAL A 285 3.11 -26.44 10.44
C VAL A 285 2.97 -27.32 9.19
N ALA A 286 3.97 -27.35 8.29
CA ALA A 286 4.01 -28.33 7.20
C ALA A 286 4.05 -29.79 7.68
N GLU A 287 4.44 -30.03 8.95
CA GLU A 287 4.55 -31.37 9.55
C GLU A 287 3.56 -31.63 10.71
N GLY A 288 2.68 -30.66 11.01
CA GLY A 288 1.75 -30.68 12.15
C GLY A 288 2.35 -30.01 13.41
N PRO A 289 1.53 -29.59 14.36
CA PRO A 289 1.98 -28.85 15.53
C PRO A 289 2.94 -29.69 16.38
N PRO A 290 4.12 -29.16 16.75
CA PRO A 290 5.00 -29.87 17.67
C PRO A 290 4.30 -30.09 19.00
N LYS A 291 4.29 -31.33 19.49
CA LYS A 291 3.61 -31.72 20.72
C LYS A 291 4.22 -31.09 21.98
N GLN A 292 5.39 -30.47 21.89
CA GLN A 292 6.04 -29.70 22.98
C GLN A 292 7.02 -28.68 22.38
N PRO A 293 7.22 -27.50 23.00
CA PRO A 293 8.30 -26.60 22.62
C PRO A 293 9.65 -27.29 22.83
N PRO A 294 10.66 -27.04 21.96
CA PRO A 294 11.97 -27.62 22.16
C PRO A 294 12.48 -27.21 23.54
N GLN A 295 12.73 -28.18 24.39
CA GLN A 295 13.45 -27.96 25.64
C GLN A 295 14.86 -27.54 25.26
N GLY A 296 15.22 -26.27 25.49
CA GLY A 296 16.61 -25.86 25.33
C GLY A 296 16.88 -24.48 24.76
N CYS A 297 15.95 -23.56 24.64
CA CYS A 297 16.31 -22.13 24.53
C CYS A 297 16.37 -21.51 25.94
N GLY A 298 17.29 -21.98 26.73
CA GLY A 298 17.74 -21.30 27.92
C GLY A 298 18.64 -20.15 27.51
N ILE A 299 18.09 -18.94 27.48
CA ILE A 299 18.94 -17.76 27.54
C ILE A 299 19.53 -17.75 28.93
N SER A 300 20.84 -18.06 29.03
CA SER A 300 21.57 -17.88 30.26
C SER A 300 21.52 -16.39 30.64
N GLN A 301 20.84 -16.10 31.73
CA GLN A 301 21.00 -14.82 32.42
C GLN A 301 22.46 -14.76 32.87
N HIS A 302 23.24 -13.97 32.21
CA HIS A 302 24.54 -13.49 32.72
C HIS A 302 24.72 -12.02 32.36
N GLY A 303 24.79 -11.23 33.45
CA GLY A 303 25.45 -9.95 33.55
C GLY A 303 24.65 -8.72 33.22
#